data_fe98fe452cdf58772a9190c88e7fff36
#
_entry.id   fe98fe452cdf58772a9190c88e7fff36
#
_cell.length_a   1.000
_cell.length_b   1.000
_cell.length_c   1.000
_cell.angle_alpha   90.00
_cell.angle_beta   90.00
_cell.angle_gamma   90.00
#
_symmetry.space_group_name_H-M   'P 1'
#
loop_
_entity.id
_entity.type
_entity.pdbx_description
1 polymer ?
#
loop_
_entity_poly.entity_id
_entity_poly.type
_entity_poly.pdbx_seq_one_letter_code
_entity_poly.pdbx_strand_id
1 'polypeptide(L)'
;MGHEPENTLLSIKKAISLGVDAVEIDVYNVENNLVVIHDRSLSRTTNGTGYIEKCSFAYLRSLDAGKGEKIPTLPEVLETVNRQVIVNIELKGSNTASLVVSLIQKYIEQGWSYQDFVVSSFNHYELNRIKIADSKIKIGALIYGLPWNYLKTARQLQADIVISSLDFVNAKLVASVHQQNLSVWVYTVNNPNDISQMRALQVDGIFTNYPERAVSIKPK
;
A
#
# COMPACT_ATOMS: atom_id res chain seq x y z
N MET A 1 8.10 -0.62 9.73
CA MET A 1 8.15 -1.90 10.47
C MET A 1 9.58 -2.28 10.88
N GLY A 2 10.60 -2.21 10.02
CA GLY A 2 11.98 -2.59 10.40
C GLY A 2 12.66 -1.66 11.41
N HIS A 3 12.38 -0.38 11.40
CA HIS A 3 13.05 0.63 12.24
C HIS A 3 12.08 1.37 13.15
N GLU A 4 10.87 1.64 12.68
CA GLU A 4 9.87 2.43 13.37
C GLU A 4 8.52 1.68 13.42
N PRO A 5 7.60 2.06 14.33
CA PRO A 5 6.28 1.45 14.38
C PRO A 5 5.56 1.57 13.04
N GLU A 6 5.04 0.47 12.54
CA GLU A 6 4.37 0.40 11.23
C GLU A 6 3.14 1.32 11.16
N ASN A 7 2.82 1.82 9.97
CA ASN A 7 1.63 2.66 9.74
C ASN A 7 1.57 3.91 10.63
N THR A 8 2.73 4.49 11.02
CA THR A 8 2.82 5.74 11.77
C THR A 8 3.47 6.85 10.94
N LEU A 9 3.25 8.11 11.31
CA LEU A 9 3.90 9.24 10.65
C LEU A 9 5.43 9.18 10.82
N LEU A 10 5.90 8.65 11.94
CA LEU A 10 7.33 8.44 12.22
C LEU A 10 7.95 7.46 11.21
N SER A 11 7.29 6.31 10.94
CA SER A 11 7.78 5.33 9.96
C SER A 11 7.82 5.88 8.53
N ILE A 12 6.84 6.69 8.15
CA ILE A 12 6.75 7.34 6.84
C ILE A 12 7.88 8.35 6.67
N LYS A 13 8.09 9.24 7.66
CA LYS A 13 9.22 10.21 7.65
C LYS A 13 10.55 9.49 7.55
N LYS A 14 10.72 8.37 8.29
CA LYS A 14 11.92 7.55 8.23
C LYS A 14 12.13 6.95 6.84
N ALA A 15 11.10 6.37 6.23
CA ALA A 15 11.18 5.81 4.89
C ALA A 15 11.58 6.87 3.84
N ILE A 16 10.95 8.04 3.85
CA ILE A 16 11.29 9.17 2.98
C ILE A 16 12.76 9.57 3.17
N SER A 17 13.23 9.67 4.42
CA SER A 17 14.64 10.03 4.72
C SER A 17 15.65 9.01 4.20
N LEU A 18 15.23 7.77 3.98
CA LEU A 18 16.04 6.69 3.40
C LEU A 18 16.02 6.67 1.87
N GLY A 19 15.27 7.57 1.22
CA GLY A 19 15.25 7.72 -0.24
C GLY A 19 14.43 6.66 -0.98
N VAL A 20 13.31 6.22 -0.39
CA VAL A 20 12.36 5.30 -1.06
C VAL A 20 11.66 5.99 -2.23
N ASP A 21 11.20 5.20 -3.20
CA ASP A 21 10.38 5.70 -4.32
C ASP A 21 8.89 5.80 -3.96
N ALA A 22 8.45 4.95 -3.00
CA ALA A 22 7.06 4.90 -2.54
C ALA A 22 6.99 4.50 -1.06
N VAL A 23 5.90 4.90 -0.39
CA VAL A 23 5.47 4.36 0.90
C VAL A 23 4.16 3.60 0.72
N GLU A 24 3.99 2.55 1.50
CA GLU A 24 2.75 1.78 1.54
C GLU A 24 2.09 1.91 2.90
N ILE A 25 0.76 2.02 2.90
CA ILE A 25 -0.06 2.15 4.09
C ILE A 25 -1.39 1.42 3.92
N ASP A 26 -1.94 0.96 5.03
CA ASP A 26 -3.19 0.22 5.09
C ASP A 26 -4.33 1.08 5.64
N VAL A 27 -5.49 1.12 4.98
CA VAL A 27 -6.61 1.96 5.41
C VAL A 27 -7.88 1.19 5.74
N TYR A 28 -8.53 1.61 6.82
CA TYR A 28 -9.89 1.24 7.19
C TYR A 28 -10.79 2.47 7.25
N ASN A 29 -12.08 2.28 6.95
CA ASN A 29 -13.11 3.29 7.18
C ASN A 29 -13.70 3.10 8.58
N VAL A 30 -13.59 4.13 9.43
CA VAL A 30 -14.24 4.18 10.74
C VAL A 30 -14.98 5.52 10.88
N GLU A 31 -16.30 5.48 10.96
CA GLU A 31 -17.13 6.68 11.07
C GLU A 31 -16.82 7.73 9.97
N ASN A 32 -16.66 7.27 8.72
CA ASN A 32 -16.24 8.07 7.55
C ASN A 32 -14.85 8.71 7.67
N ASN A 33 -14.00 8.23 8.57
CA ASN A 33 -12.58 8.60 8.62
C ASN A 33 -11.74 7.43 8.10
N LEU A 34 -10.79 7.74 7.23
CA LEU A 34 -9.79 6.77 6.76
C LEU A 34 -8.65 6.73 7.78
N VAL A 35 -8.62 5.69 8.62
CA VAL A 35 -7.58 5.44 9.62
C VAL A 35 -6.54 4.48 9.09
N VAL A 36 -5.26 4.72 9.45
CA VAL A 36 -4.12 4.01 8.88
C VAL A 36 -3.59 3.00 9.91
N ILE A 37 -3.87 1.71 9.66
CA ILE A 37 -3.45 0.59 10.51
C ILE A 37 -3.57 -0.71 9.72
N HIS A 38 -2.65 -1.67 9.94
CA HIS A 38 -2.64 -2.92 9.18
C HIS A 38 -3.68 -3.94 9.66
N ASP A 39 -3.68 -4.23 10.96
CA ASP A 39 -4.48 -5.32 11.50
C ASP A 39 -5.91 -4.90 11.81
N ARG A 40 -6.82 -5.84 11.62
CA ARG A 40 -8.20 -5.71 12.10
C ARG A 40 -8.29 -5.64 13.64
N SER A 41 -7.34 -6.29 14.35
CA SER A 41 -7.22 -6.26 15.81
C SER A 41 -6.22 -5.21 16.25
N LEU A 42 -6.53 -4.44 17.28
CA LEU A 42 -5.70 -3.35 17.79
C LEU A 42 -4.48 -3.81 18.57
N SER A 43 -4.49 -5.03 19.14
CA SER A 43 -3.59 -5.44 20.23
C SER A 43 -2.13 -5.66 19.79
N ARG A 44 -1.85 -5.89 18.49
CA ARG A 44 -0.48 -6.13 18.02
C ARG A 44 0.33 -4.84 17.89
N THR A 45 -0.28 -3.77 17.42
CA THR A 45 0.42 -2.54 17.03
C THR A 45 0.03 -1.34 17.88
N THR A 46 -0.88 -1.51 18.85
CA THR A 46 -1.32 -0.43 19.75
C THR A 46 -1.42 -0.91 21.19
N ASN A 47 -1.57 0.02 22.11
CA ASN A 47 -1.91 -0.27 23.52
C ASN A 47 -3.42 -0.55 23.73
N GLY A 48 -4.22 -0.56 22.64
CA GLY A 48 -5.64 -0.82 22.69
C GLY A 48 -6.01 -2.30 22.48
N THR A 49 -7.29 -2.61 22.64
CA THR A 49 -7.86 -3.95 22.43
C THR A 49 -9.13 -3.88 21.61
N GLY A 50 -9.52 -5.02 21.02
CA GLY A 50 -10.75 -5.12 20.22
C GLY A 50 -10.49 -5.07 18.71
N TYR A 51 -11.59 -4.99 17.98
CA TYR A 51 -11.59 -4.94 16.52
C TYR A 51 -11.93 -3.54 16.02
N ILE A 52 -11.22 -3.08 15.01
CA ILE A 52 -11.30 -1.71 14.49
C ILE A 52 -12.75 -1.31 14.10
N GLU A 53 -13.52 -2.22 13.53
CA GLU A 53 -14.90 -1.96 13.09
C GLU A 53 -15.89 -1.78 14.25
N LYS A 54 -15.47 -2.11 15.46
CA LYS A 54 -16.30 -1.97 16.68
C LYS A 54 -15.87 -0.79 17.55
N CYS A 55 -14.87 -0.05 17.14
CA CYS A 55 -14.31 1.08 17.87
C CYS A 55 -14.79 2.40 17.28
N SER A 56 -14.97 3.41 18.12
CA SER A 56 -15.18 4.77 17.65
C SER A 56 -13.87 5.38 17.13
N PHE A 57 -13.99 6.32 16.21
CA PHE A 57 -12.82 7.07 15.72
C PHE A 57 -12.07 7.77 16.86
N ALA A 58 -12.80 8.37 17.81
CA ALA A 58 -12.21 9.04 18.98
C ALA A 58 -11.36 8.09 19.83
N TYR A 59 -11.84 6.84 20.06
CA TYR A 59 -11.07 5.84 20.79
C TYR A 59 -9.80 5.46 20.01
N LEU A 60 -9.88 5.18 18.70
CA LEU A 60 -8.70 4.85 17.90
C LEU A 60 -7.64 5.95 17.96
N ARG A 61 -8.07 7.23 17.92
CA ARG A 61 -7.16 8.38 17.99
C ARG A 61 -6.55 8.63 19.38
N SER A 62 -7.07 7.99 20.42
CA SER A 62 -6.51 8.06 21.77
C SER A 62 -5.39 7.04 22.00
N LEU A 63 -5.27 6.03 21.15
CA LEU A 63 -4.31 4.94 21.32
C LEU A 63 -2.88 5.35 20.95
N ASP A 64 -1.92 4.71 21.62
CA ASP A 64 -0.51 4.71 21.26
C ASP A 64 -0.23 3.57 20.27
N ALA A 65 0.19 3.92 19.07
CA ALA A 65 0.59 3.00 18.01
C ALA A 65 2.11 2.69 18.04
N GLY A 66 2.74 2.91 19.17
CA GLY A 66 4.16 2.69 19.41
C GLY A 66 4.96 3.99 19.44
N LYS A 67 5.87 4.11 20.41
CA LYS A 67 6.72 5.29 20.63
C LYS A 67 5.97 6.61 20.83
N GLY A 68 4.72 6.58 21.32
CA GLY A 68 3.88 7.76 21.48
C GLY A 68 3.18 8.24 20.21
N GLU A 69 3.37 7.56 19.08
CA GLU A 69 2.65 7.85 17.84
C GLU A 69 1.17 7.47 17.96
N LYS A 70 0.30 8.23 17.31
CA LYS A 70 -1.12 7.89 17.20
C LYS A 70 -1.37 7.08 15.93
N ILE A 71 -2.49 6.34 15.89
CA ILE A 71 -3.00 5.79 14.63
C ILE A 71 -3.29 6.98 13.70
N PRO A 72 -2.58 7.16 12.57
CA PRO A 72 -2.79 8.32 11.71
C PRO A 72 -4.09 8.21 10.91
N THR A 73 -4.54 9.32 10.37
CA THR A 73 -5.51 9.39 9.30
C THR A 73 -4.81 9.46 7.94
N LEU A 74 -5.48 9.07 6.87
CA LEU A 74 -4.91 9.20 5.51
C LEU A 74 -4.57 10.66 5.15
N PRO A 75 -5.37 11.69 5.48
CA PRO A 75 -4.93 13.08 5.29
C PRO A 75 -3.62 13.41 5.99
N GLU A 76 -3.41 13.02 7.26
CA GLU A 76 -2.16 13.26 7.99
C GLU A 76 -0.95 12.60 7.30
N VAL A 77 -1.16 11.41 6.72
CA VAL A 77 -0.13 10.73 5.92
C VAL A 77 0.19 11.53 4.67
N LEU A 78 -0.82 11.95 3.90
CA LEU A 78 -0.61 12.71 2.66
C LEU A 78 0.08 14.05 2.92
N GLU A 79 -0.29 14.76 3.99
CA GLU A 79 0.38 15.97 4.43
C GLU A 79 1.86 15.71 4.80
N THR A 80 2.14 14.58 5.46
CA THR A 80 3.51 14.18 5.84
C THR A 80 4.34 13.83 4.60
N VAL A 81 3.77 13.10 3.64
CA VAL A 81 4.44 12.73 2.38
C VAL A 81 4.68 13.95 1.50
N ASN A 82 3.72 14.87 1.43
CA ASN A 82 3.81 16.13 0.68
C ASN A 82 4.43 15.94 -0.73
N ARG A 83 3.95 15.00 -1.50
CA ARG A 83 4.38 14.69 -2.88
C ARG A 83 5.85 14.29 -3.06
N GLN A 84 6.56 13.96 -1.98
CA GLN A 84 7.98 13.57 -2.06
C GLN A 84 8.16 12.17 -2.62
N VAL A 85 7.19 11.29 -2.42
CA VAL A 85 7.20 9.89 -2.84
C VAL A 85 5.78 9.45 -3.21
N ILE A 86 5.65 8.37 -3.96
CA ILE A 86 4.35 7.75 -4.28
C ILE A 86 3.73 7.18 -2.99
N VAL A 87 2.41 7.29 -2.85
CA VAL A 87 1.65 6.65 -1.77
C VAL A 87 0.85 5.48 -2.33
N ASN A 88 1.20 4.26 -1.94
CA ASN A 88 0.35 3.10 -2.17
C ASN A 88 -0.61 2.93 -0.99
N ILE A 89 -1.90 3.02 -1.27
CA ILE A 89 -2.99 2.94 -0.28
C ILE A 89 -3.65 1.58 -0.41
N GLU A 90 -3.36 0.65 0.53
CA GLU A 90 -4.04 -0.64 0.56
C GLU A 90 -5.41 -0.52 1.24
N LEU A 91 -6.47 -0.91 0.53
CA LEU A 91 -7.83 -0.96 1.06
C LEU A 91 -8.02 -2.27 1.84
N LYS A 92 -8.01 -2.21 3.18
CA LYS A 92 -8.19 -3.37 4.08
C LYS A 92 -9.66 -3.55 4.46
N GLY A 93 -10.35 -2.47 4.74
CA GLY A 93 -11.76 -2.49 5.16
C GLY A 93 -12.72 -2.39 3.98
N SER A 94 -13.98 -2.79 4.21
CA SER A 94 -15.06 -2.55 3.28
C SER A 94 -15.48 -1.06 3.27
N ASN A 95 -16.05 -0.61 2.15
CA ASN A 95 -16.53 0.77 1.96
C ASN A 95 -15.44 1.84 2.14
N THR A 96 -14.20 1.51 1.78
CA THR A 96 -13.07 2.44 1.77
C THR A 96 -12.93 3.16 0.42
N ALA A 97 -13.30 2.49 -0.67
CA ALA A 97 -13.05 2.97 -2.03
C ALA A 97 -13.58 4.39 -2.30
N SER A 98 -14.86 4.66 -1.98
CA SER A 98 -15.47 5.98 -2.25
C SER A 98 -14.79 7.11 -1.49
N LEU A 99 -14.42 6.87 -0.24
CA LEU A 99 -13.73 7.87 0.59
C LEU A 99 -12.31 8.14 0.07
N VAL A 100 -11.59 7.08 -0.34
CA VAL A 100 -10.24 7.20 -0.93
C VAL A 100 -10.30 7.96 -2.24
N VAL A 101 -11.25 7.66 -3.14
CA VAL A 101 -11.44 8.41 -4.39
C VAL A 101 -11.69 9.89 -4.11
N SER A 102 -12.66 10.21 -3.25
CA SER A 102 -12.98 11.61 -2.92
C SER A 102 -11.78 12.35 -2.33
N LEU A 103 -10.99 11.67 -1.51
CA LEU A 103 -9.79 12.26 -0.92
C LEU A 103 -8.71 12.50 -1.99
N ILE A 104 -8.43 11.51 -2.85
CA ILE A 104 -7.46 11.66 -3.94
C ILE A 104 -7.87 12.82 -4.84
N GLN A 105 -9.14 12.91 -5.27
CA GLN A 105 -9.63 14.00 -6.10
C GLN A 105 -9.42 15.37 -5.45
N LYS A 106 -9.72 15.50 -4.15
CA LYS A 106 -9.43 16.70 -3.37
C LYS A 106 -7.95 17.09 -3.40
N TYR A 107 -7.04 16.12 -3.26
CA TYR A 107 -5.59 16.39 -3.32
C TYR A 107 -5.11 16.71 -4.74
N ILE A 108 -5.71 16.12 -5.78
CA ILE A 108 -5.46 16.53 -7.18
C ILE A 108 -5.81 18.01 -7.40
N GLU A 109 -6.96 18.48 -6.88
CA GLU A 109 -7.33 19.91 -6.91
C GLU A 109 -6.33 20.81 -6.19
N GLN A 110 -5.61 20.26 -5.20
CA GLN A 110 -4.55 20.94 -4.45
C GLN A 110 -3.15 20.82 -5.09
N GLY A 111 -3.06 20.33 -6.33
CA GLY A 111 -1.83 20.26 -7.11
C GLY A 111 -1.03 18.95 -6.97
N TRP A 112 -1.63 17.88 -6.42
CA TRP A 112 -1.08 16.53 -6.54
C TRP A 112 -1.37 15.96 -7.94
N SER A 113 -0.62 14.93 -8.32
CA SER A 113 -0.80 14.21 -9.57
C SER A 113 -1.39 12.81 -9.32
N TYR A 114 -2.12 12.26 -10.28
CA TYR A 114 -2.50 10.83 -10.26
C TYR A 114 -1.30 9.89 -10.20
N GLN A 115 -0.11 10.36 -10.60
CA GLN A 115 1.13 9.59 -10.52
C GLN A 115 1.64 9.44 -9.07
N ASP A 116 1.18 10.29 -8.16
CA ASP A 116 1.57 10.27 -6.75
C ASP A 116 0.81 9.17 -5.97
N PHE A 117 -0.17 8.51 -6.61
CA PHE A 117 -1.04 7.53 -5.95
C PHE A 117 -1.06 6.19 -6.67
N VAL A 118 -1.10 5.14 -5.86
CA VAL A 118 -1.53 3.79 -6.24
C VAL A 118 -2.53 3.34 -5.19
N VAL A 119 -3.62 2.68 -5.59
CA VAL A 119 -4.56 2.06 -4.67
C VAL A 119 -4.51 0.55 -4.86
N SER A 120 -4.25 -0.20 -3.80
CA SER A 120 -4.14 -1.66 -3.87
C SER A 120 -5.13 -2.35 -2.92
N SER A 121 -5.46 -3.59 -3.20
CA SER A 121 -6.29 -4.41 -2.32
C SER A 121 -6.29 -5.88 -2.72
N PHE A 122 -6.47 -6.78 -1.74
CA PHE A 122 -6.94 -8.15 -1.96
C PHE A 122 -8.45 -8.21 -2.26
N ASN A 123 -9.21 -7.19 -1.83
CA ASN A 123 -10.62 -7.07 -2.15
C ASN A 123 -10.80 -6.42 -3.53
N HIS A 124 -10.81 -7.25 -4.56
CA HIS A 124 -10.93 -6.80 -5.94
C HIS A 124 -12.28 -6.09 -6.24
N TYR A 125 -13.31 -6.28 -5.42
CA TYR A 125 -14.55 -5.51 -5.55
C TYR A 125 -14.35 -4.04 -5.15
N GLU A 126 -13.54 -3.75 -4.12
CA GLU A 126 -13.19 -2.37 -3.76
C GLU A 126 -12.34 -1.72 -4.88
N LEU A 127 -11.38 -2.46 -5.49
CA LEU A 127 -10.60 -1.94 -6.64
C LEU A 127 -11.49 -1.63 -7.85
N ASN A 128 -12.47 -2.47 -8.14
CA ASN A 128 -13.42 -2.20 -9.21
C ASN A 128 -14.23 -0.92 -8.95
N ARG A 129 -14.61 -0.66 -7.69
CA ARG A 129 -15.28 0.59 -7.30
C ARG A 129 -14.38 1.82 -7.52
N ILE A 130 -13.07 1.71 -7.26
CA ILE A 130 -12.10 2.78 -7.57
C ILE A 130 -12.14 3.10 -9.07
N LYS A 131 -11.98 2.09 -9.94
CA LYS A 131 -11.94 2.30 -11.39
C LYS A 131 -13.26 2.82 -11.97
N ILE A 132 -14.40 2.40 -11.43
CA ILE A 132 -15.72 2.93 -11.81
C ILE A 132 -15.86 4.42 -11.43
N ALA A 133 -15.38 4.79 -10.23
CA ALA A 133 -15.50 6.15 -9.72
C ALA A 133 -14.49 7.12 -10.37
N ASP A 134 -13.26 6.67 -10.58
CA ASP A 134 -12.20 7.43 -11.24
C ASP A 134 -11.17 6.51 -11.92
N SER A 135 -11.31 6.31 -13.22
CA SER A 135 -10.45 5.40 -14.01
C SER A 135 -8.99 5.85 -14.12
N LYS A 136 -8.67 7.11 -13.77
CA LYS A 136 -7.30 7.65 -13.82
C LYS A 136 -6.46 7.19 -12.63
N ILE A 137 -7.09 6.76 -11.53
CA ILE A 137 -6.38 6.24 -10.36
C ILE A 137 -5.72 4.91 -10.74
N LYS A 138 -4.41 4.81 -10.56
CA LYS A 138 -3.68 3.55 -10.74
C LYS A 138 -4.08 2.56 -9.66
N ILE A 139 -4.32 1.30 -10.06
CA ILE A 139 -4.63 0.24 -9.10
C ILE A 139 -3.67 -0.95 -9.20
N GLY A 140 -3.37 -1.51 -8.03
CA GLY A 140 -2.59 -2.73 -7.85
C GLY A 140 -3.47 -3.88 -7.35
N ALA A 141 -3.61 -4.94 -8.15
CA ALA A 141 -4.34 -6.12 -7.75
C ALA A 141 -3.43 -7.03 -6.89
N LEU A 142 -3.67 -7.07 -5.58
CA LEU A 142 -2.98 -7.96 -4.66
C LEU A 142 -3.48 -9.39 -4.85
N ILE A 143 -2.54 -10.33 -4.94
CA ILE A 143 -2.81 -11.78 -5.00
C ILE A 143 -1.95 -12.53 -3.98
N TYR A 144 -2.55 -13.57 -3.39
CA TYR A 144 -1.82 -14.56 -2.61
C TYR A 144 -2.02 -15.93 -3.26
N GLY A 145 -0.91 -16.59 -3.61
CA GLY A 145 -0.96 -17.78 -4.47
C GLY A 145 -0.82 -17.44 -5.96
N LEU A 146 -1.03 -18.46 -6.79
CA LEU A 146 -1.08 -18.34 -8.26
C LEU A 146 -2.47 -18.74 -8.76
N PRO A 147 -3.50 -17.90 -8.57
CA PRO A 147 -4.83 -18.20 -9.08
C PRO A 147 -4.80 -18.36 -10.60
N TRP A 148 -5.40 -19.42 -11.12
CA TRP A 148 -5.38 -19.74 -12.55
C TRP A 148 -5.76 -18.57 -13.46
N ASN A 149 -6.63 -17.70 -13.00
CA ASN A 149 -7.21 -16.59 -13.77
C ASN A 149 -6.69 -15.21 -13.38
N TYR A 150 -5.57 -15.10 -12.65
CA TYR A 150 -5.08 -13.81 -12.12
C TYR A 150 -4.90 -12.73 -13.21
N LEU A 151 -4.39 -13.10 -14.39
CA LEU A 151 -4.25 -12.16 -15.51
C LEU A 151 -5.61 -11.71 -16.08
N LYS A 152 -6.57 -12.62 -16.16
CA LYS A 152 -7.93 -12.27 -16.60
C LYS A 152 -8.56 -11.30 -15.60
N THR A 153 -8.41 -11.56 -14.32
CA THR A 153 -8.90 -10.70 -13.25
C THR A 153 -8.24 -9.32 -13.31
N ALA A 154 -6.92 -9.25 -13.44
CA ALA A 154 -6.20 -7.98 -13.56
C ALA A 154 -6.70 -7.14 -14.76
N ARG A 155 -6.90 -7.77 -15.92
CA ARG A 155 -7.46 -7.10 -17.10
C ARG A 155 -8.90 -6.62 -16.91
N GLN A 156 -9.76 -7.44 -16.30
CA GLN A 156 -11.14 -7.05 -16.01
C GLN A 156 -11.24 -5.87 -15.06
N LEU A 157 -10.30 -5.79 -14.10
CA LEU A 157 -10.16 -4.66 -13.19
C LEU A 157 -9.53 -3.42 -13.83
N GLN A 158 -8.97 -3.53 -15.04
CA GLN A 158 -8.11 -2.50 -15.62
C GLN A 158 -6.95 -2.15 -14.66
N ALA A 159 -6.38 -3.18 -14.01
CA ALA A 159 -5.27 -2.99 -13.10
C ALA A 159 -4.01 -2.53 -13.87
N ASP A 160 -3.23 -1.70 -13.20
CA ASP A 160 -1.94 -1.23 -13.70
C ASP A 160 -0.81 -2.12 -13.20
N ILE A 161 -1.02 -2.77 -12.05
CA ILE A 161 -0.01 -3.52 -11.31
C ILE A 161 -0.62 -4.83 -10.80
N VAL A 162 0.12 -5.93 -10.96
CA VAL A 162 -0.11 -7.18 -10.22
C VAL A 162 0.86 -7.23 -9.05
N ILE A 163 0.32 -7.37 -7.84
CA ILE A 163 1.13 -7.39 -6.62
C ILE A 163 1.09 -8.81 -6.03
N SER A 164 2.22 -9.51 -6.06
CA SER A 164 2.34 -10.92 -5.66
C SER A 164 3.12 -11.10 -4.37
N SER A 165 2.79 -12.15 -3.60
CA SER A 165 3.66 -12.59 -2.51
C SER A 165 5.00 -13.11 -3.05
N LEU A 166 6.08 -12.88 -2.27
CA LEU A 166 7.42 -13.43 -2.52
C LEU A 166 7.40 -14.95 -2.72
N ASP A 167 6.52 -15.65 -2.00
CA ASP A 167 6.43 -17.12 -2.05
C ASP A 167 5.99 -17.65 -3.42
N PHE A 168 5.34 -16.84 -4.23
CA PHE A 168 4.69 -17.26 -5.49
C PHE A 168 5.25 -16.59 -6.73
N VAL A 169 6.11 -15.55 -6.57
CA VAL A 169 6.71 -14.87 -7.72
C VAL A 169 7.75 -15.77 -8.40
N ASN A 170 7.72 -15.80 -9.72
CA ASN A 170 8.69 -16.52 -10.55
C ASN A 170 8.80 -15.89 -11.94
N ALA A 171 9.78 -16.31 -12.72
CA ALA A 171 10.04 -15.74 -14.06
C ALA A 171 8.82 -15.86 -15.00
N LYS A 172 8.03 -16.93 -14.90
CA LYS A 172 6.83 -17.13 -15.72
C LYS A 172 5.74 -16.10 -15.37
N LEU A 173 5.51 -15.85 -14.06
CA LEU A 173 4.55 -14.82 -13.62
C LEU A 173 4.99 -13.46 -14.14
N VAL A 174 6.24 -13.05 -13.91
CA VAL A 174 6.76 -11.74 -14.33
C VAL A 174 6.61 -11.58 -15.84
N ALA A 175 7.09 -12.53 -16.63
CA ALA A 175 6.97 -12.46 -18.08
C ALA A 175 5.52 -12.38 -18.55
N SER A 176 4.61 -13.17 -17.95
CA SER A 176 3.20 -13.18 -18.34
C SER A 176 2.48 -11.86 -18.02
N VAL A 177 2.84 -11.20 -16.91
CA VAL A 177 2.29 -9.90 -16.52
C VAL A 177 2.85 -8.80 -17.45
N HIS A 178 4.15 -8.78 -17.70
CA HIS A 178 4.79 -7.82 -18.62
C HIS A 178 4.24 -7.93 -20.06
N GLN A 179 3.92 -9.14 -20.54
CA GLN A 179 3.26 -9.33 -21.84
C GLN A 179 1.89 -8.67 -21.94
N GLN A 180 1.26 -8.32 -20.81
CA GLN A 180 0.00 -7.56 -20.76
C GLN A 180 0.23 -6.06 -20.55
N ASN A 181 1.48 -5.57 -20.59
CA ASN A 181 1.88 -4.20 -20.27
C ASN A 181 1.50 -3.79 -18.84
N LEU A 182 1.52 -4.73 -17.89
CA LEU A 182 1.29 -4.50 -16.47
C LEU A 182 2.62 -4.58 -15.71
N SER A 183 2.73 -3.85 -14.61
CA SER A 183 3.87 -3.95 -13.69
C SER A 183 3.70 -5.09 -12.68
N VAL A 184 4.82 -5.62 -12.19
CA VAL A 184 4.87 -6.61 -11.10
C VAL A 184 5.51 -5.98 -9.86
N TRP A 185 4.76 -5.94 -8.75
CA TRP A 185 5.32 -5.61 -7.44
C TRP A 185 5.26 -6.82 -6.53
N VAL A 186 6.21 -6.93 -5.58
CA VAL A 186 6.35 -8.13 -4.73
C VAL A 186 6.43 -7.76 -3.25
N TYR A 187 5.62 -8.40 -2.40
CA TYR A 187 5.59 -8.28 -0.94
C TYR A 187 5.91 -9.61 -0.26
N THR A 188 6.56 -9.68 0.89
CA THR A 188 7.39 -8.66 1.50
C THR A 188 8.84 -9.12 1.40
N VAL A 189 9.67 -8.33 0.77
CA VAL A 189 11.05 -8.68 0.40
C VAL A 189 12.02 -8.02 1.36
N ASN A 190 12.47 -8.74 2.39
CA ASN A 190 13.32 -8.20 3.45
C ASN A 190 14.78 -8.69 3.39
N ASN A 191 15.02 -9.88 2.83
CA ASN A 191 16.34 -10.48 2.78
C ASN A 191 17.13 -9.94 1.57
N PRO A 192 18.42 -9.57 1.71
CA PRO A 192 19.25 -9.11 0.60
C PRO A 192 19.33 -10.08 -0.58
N ASN A 193 19.33 -11.41 -0.33
CA ASN A 193 19.33 -12.41 -1.38
C ASN A 193 18.03 -12.38 -2.18
N ASP A 194 16.87 -12.24 -1.49
CA ASP A 194 15.58 -12.14 -2.15
C ASP A 194 15.48 -10.82 -2.97
N ILE A 195 16.02 -9.71 -2.44
CA ILE A 195 16.10 -8.45 -3.18
C ILE A 195 16.91 -8.63 -4.48
N SER A 196 18.04 -9.33 -4.39
CA SER A 196 18.88 -9.63 -5.56
C SER A 196 18.14 -10.53 -6.55
N GLN A 197 17.39 -11.52 -6.06
CA GLN A 197 16.56 -12.39 -6.89
C GLN A 197 15.43 -11.62 -7.60
N MET A 198 14.73 -10.71 -6.89
CA MET A 198 13.68 -9.89 -7.49
C MET A 198 14.21 -9.01 -8.62
N ARG A 199 15.44 -8.49 -8.48
CA ARG A 199 16.13 -7.77 -9.57
C ARG A 199 16.44 -8.65 -10.76
N ALA A 200 16.97 -9.86 -10.52
CA ALA A 200 17.25 -10.83 -11.58
C ALA A 200 15.98 -11.23 -12.34
N LEU A 201 14.83 -11.26 -11.66
CA LEU A 201 13.51 -11.50 -12.25
C LEU A 201 12.94 -10.26 -12.95
N GLN A 202 13.55 -9.09 -12.81
CA GLN A 202 13.10 -7.82 -13.38
C GLN A 202 11.69 -7.41 -12.88
N VAL A 203 11.42 -7.60 -11.58
CA VAL A 203 10.19 -7.04 -10.99
C VAL A 203 10.29 -5.51 -10.91
N ASP A 204 9.16 -4.82 -11.07
CA ASP A 204 9.11 -3.35 -11.17
C ASP A 204 9.13 -2.66 -9.80
N GLY A 205 8.76 -3.38 -8.73
CA GLY A 205 8.77 -2.85 -7.37
C GLY A 205 8.77 -3.93 -6.30
N ILE A 206 9.25 -3.57 -5.12
CA ILE A 206 9.19 -4.44 -3.93
C ILE A 206 8.67 -3.67 -2.72
N PHE A 207 7.92 -4.35 -1.87
CA PHE A 207 7.60 -3.90 -0.52
C PHE A 207 8.62 -4.46 0.45
N THR A 208 9.22 -3.60 1.25
CA THR A 208 10.23 -4.01 2.22
C THR A 208 10.11 -3.24 3.53
N ASN A 209 10.42 -3.90 4.64
CA ASN A 209 10.56 -3.27 5.95
C ASN A 209 11.94 -2.63 6.16
N TYR A 210 12.89 -2.88 5.25
CA TYR A 210 14.29 -2.44 5.32
C TYR A 210 14.70 -1.75 4.02
N PRO A 211 14.16 -0.55 3.72
CA PRO A 211 14.37 0.11 2.45
C PRO A 211 15.83 0.41 2.14
N GLU A 212 16.68 0.64 3.15
CA GLU A 212 18.11 0.85 2.97
C GLU A 212 18.81 -0.31 2.27
N ARG A 213 18.29 -1.54 2.41
CA ARG A 213 18.85 -2.73 1.74
C ARG A 213 18.58 -2.74 0.23
N ALA A 214 17.50 -2.09 -0.18
CA ALA A 214 17.10 -1.99 -1.59
C ALA A 214 17.69 -0.74 -2.27
N VAL A 215 17.67 0.41 -1.59
CA VAL A 215 18.15 1.70 -2.10
C VAL A 215 19.66 1.70 -2.33
N SER A 216 20.45 1.06 -1.44
CA SER A 216 21.92 0.97 -1.56
C SER A 216 22.40 0.24 -2.81
N ILE A 217 21.53 -0.42 -3.53
CA ILE A 217 21.83 -1.23 -4.69
C ILE A 217 21.30 -0.56 -6.00
N LYS A 218 20.80 0.67 -5.97
CA LYS A 218 20.46 1.39 -7.23
C LYS A 218 21.74 1.51 -8.07
N PRO A 219 21.72 1.14 -9.37
CA PRO A 219 22.85 1.46 -10.24
C PRO A 219 23.02 2.98 -10.27
N LYS A 220 24.27 3.42 -10.17
CA LYS A 220 24.65 4.83 -10.33
C LYS A 220 24.33 5.32 -11.72
#